data_255e43210afa14a31f05160c176d78c3
#
_entry.id   255e43210afa14a31f05160c176d78c3
#
_cell.length_a   1.000
_cell.length_b   1.000
_cell.length_c   1.000
_cell.angle_alpha   90.00
_cell.angle_beta   90.00
_cell.angle_gamma   90.00
#
_symmetry.space_group_name_H-M   'P 1'
#
loop_
_entity.id
_entity.type
_entity.pdbx_description
1 polymer ?
#
loop_
_entity_poly.entity_id
_entity_poly.type
_entity_poly.pdbx_seq_one_letter_code
_entity_poly.pdbx_strand_id
1 'polypeptide(L)'
;MNIKNSIISQLPFLLVSLVMLGMFTNDTQGVLNISAALLFLYTIYVIIKNKIHIKDDIINLVRGKKVFFLFNLWCLSCILFFTYPGFTLEALKEFFNDWRYVIIISLFLIAFKNNESKSIKTISYALIATLAFTIFISPVLKQFKSSDLPLYLQLRYGFAHYTTLLFPFTFSSFFIFKNKILKAAMFILSILAFCFLLYTGSRGGVLSLLIESLIILFLFSKSIKRFVLYIVIFIIASLSITTIAYTTIPQVKNKINQTLSAKNITSSRDKIILTRLPIFTHENKNIVFGVGYCSVSYNQYLNDNHAERFSGGGVYSERKKEYVHNNDDPFFLNIMYNVGLGGLILFCLAYIINLKDLLSSIKIQKNILNVGILVSSIGYFLIYCLFEFIFLDIFFLYNILVAILINRKL
;
A
#
# COMPACT_ATOMS: atom_id res chain seq x y z
N MET A 1 6.08 -35.57 -20.23
CA MET A 1 5.77 -34.84 -18.97
C MET A 1 4.27 -34.65 -18.91
N ASN A 2 3.58 -35.25 -17.92
CA ASN A 2 2.12 -35.34 -17.88
C ASN A 2 1.52 -33.93 -17.66
N ILE A 3 0.70 -33.44 -18.60
CA ILE A 3 0.08 -32.09 -18.57
C ILE A 3 -0.59 -31.84 -17.20
N LYS A 4 -1.22 -32.87 -16.63
CA LYS A 4 -1.87 -32.85 -15.32
C LYS A 4 -0.90 -32.46 -14.17
N ASN A 5 0.32 -32.99 -14.19
CA ASN A 5 1.35 -32.68 -13.18
C ASN A 5 1.90 -31.25 -13.34
N SER A 6 1.93 -30.73 -14.58
CA SER A 6 2.34 -29.34 -14.85
C SER A 6 1.31 -28.34 -14.32
N ILE A 7 0.01 -28.58 -14.51
CA ILE A 7 -1.06 -27.69 -14.03
C ILE A 7 -1.07 -27.66 -12.49
N ILE A 8 -1.01 -28.81 -11.83
CA ILE A 8 -1.00 -28.90 -10.38
C ILE A 8 0.19 -28.15 -9.76
N SER A 9 1.37 -28.21 -10.41
CA SER A 9 2.56 -27.51 -9.93
C SER A 9 2.50 -25.99 -10.12
N GLN A 10 1.62 -25.46 -10.96
CA GLN A 10 1.44 -24.02 -11.18
C GLN A 10 0.31 -23.43 -10.34
N LEU A 11 -0.61 -24.25 -9.86
CA LEU A 11 -1.82 -23.81 -9.14
C LEU A 11 -1.52 -22.88 -7.96
N PRO A 12 -0.58 -23.18 -7.02
CA PRO A 12 -0.32 -22.30 -5.88
C PRO A 12 0.22 -20.93 -6.30
N PHE A 13 0.97 -20.87 -7.40
CA PHE A 13 1.50 -19.62 -7.95
C PHE A 13 0.41 -18.78 -8.63
N LEU A 14 -0.58 -19.40 -9.23
CA LEU A 14 -1.77 -18.73 -9.72
C LEU A 14 -2.63 -18.19 -8.57
N LEU A 15 -2.86 -19.01 -7.55
CA LEU A 15 -3.66 -18.61 -6.39
C LEU A 15 -3.04 -17.43 -5.64
N VAL A 16 -1.71 -17.43 -5.40
CA VAL A 16 -1.05 -16.27 -4.77
C VAL A 16 -1.14 -15.02 -5.63
N SER A 17 -1.10 -15.16 -6.96
CA SER A 17 -1.30 -14.02 -7.88
C SER A 17 -2.71 -13.43 -7.76
N LEU A 18 -3.73 -14.28 -7.63
CA LEU A 18 -5.11 -13.84 -7.43
C LEU A 18 -5.31 -13.20 -6.04
N VAL A 19 -4.64 -13.72 -5.00
CA VAL A 19 -4.65 -13.10 -3.66
C VAL A 19 -4.01 -11.71 -3.72
N MET A 20 -2.84 -11.58 -4.36
CA MET A 20 -2.19 -10.28 -4.55
C MET A 20 -3.08 -9.30 -5.32
N LEU A 21 -3.70 -9.74 -6.42
CA LEU A 21 -4.64 -8.92 -7.17
C LEU A 21 -5.81 -8.46 -6.29
N GLY A 22 -6.40 -9.37 -5.53
CA GLY A 22 -7.54 -9.06 -4.68
C GLY A 22 -7.22 -8.14 -3.51
N MET A 23 -6.02 -8.21 -2.93
CA MET A 23 -5.58 -7.30 -1.86
C MET A 23 -5.46 -5.84 -2.31
N PHE A 24 -5.09 -5.63 -3.57
CA PHE A 24 -4.88 -4.29 -4.13
C PHE A 24 -6.01 -3.84 -5.06
N THR A 25 -7.20 -4.48 -4.98
CA THR A 25 -8.39 -4.07 -5.73
C THR A 25 -9.65 -4.25 -4.87
N ASN A 26 -10.35 -3.16 -4.60
CA ASN A 26 -11.57 -3.22 -3.77
C ASN A 26 -12.77 -3.90 -4.45
N ASP A 27 -12.68 -4.16 -5.76
CA ASP A 27 -13.80 -4.68 -6.56
C ASP A 27 -13.83 -6.21 -6.67
N THR A 28 -12.82 -6.90 -6.13
CA THR A 28 -12.61 -8.35 -6.29
C THR A 28 -12.61 -9.14 -4.98
N GLN A 29 -13.36 -8.69 -3.96
CA GLN A 29 -13.40 -9.31 -2.63
C GLN A 29 -13.79 -10.81 -2.66
N GLY A 30 -14.74 -11.19 -3.53
CA GLY A 30 -15.12 -12.59 -3.69
C GLY A 30 -13.96 -13.46 -4.22
N VAL A 31 -13.26 -12.97 -5.25
CA VAL A 31 -12.08 -13.64 -5.81
C VAL A 31 -10.97 -13.74 -4.77
N LEU A 32 -10.74 -12.67 -4.01
CA LEU A 32 -9.75 -12.63 -2.93
C LEU A 32 -10.03 -13.72 -1.88
N ASN A 33 -11.25 -13.75 -1.35
CA ASN A 33 -11.61 -14.68 -0.29
C ASN A 33 -11.51 -16.15 -0.75
N ILE A 34 -12.02 -16.47 -1.94
CA ILE A 34 -11.97 -17.84 -2.51
C ILE A 34 -10.50 -18.23 -2.77
N SER A 35 -9.73 -17.36 -3.43
CA SER A 35 -8.33 -17.66 -3.75
C SER A 35 -7.48 -17.81 -2.49
N ALA A 36 -7.72 -16.99 -1.46
CA ALA A 36 -7.03 -17.08 -0.18
C ALA A 36 -7.35 -18.37 0.55
N ALA A 37 -8.62 -18.79 0.59
CA ALA A 37 -9.03 -20.06 1.20
C ALA A 37 -8.40 -21.26 0.48
N LEU A 38 -8.45 -21.29 -0.86
CA LEU A 38 -7.83 -22.36 -1.65
C LEU A 38 -6.30 -22.37 -1.50
N LEU A 39 -5.65 -21.20 -1.49
CA LEU A 39 -4.21 -21.10 -1.27
C LEU A 39 -3.82 -21.61 0.10
N PHE A 40 -4.58 -21.24 1.14
CA PHE A 40 -4.36 -21.71 2.50
C PHE A 40 -4.46 -23.24 2.60
N LEU A 41 -5.56 -23.83 2.12
CA LEU A 41 -5.77 -25.29 2.14
C LEU A 41 -4.68 -26.03 1.36
N TYR A 42 -4.33 -25.52 0.17
CA TYR A 42 -3.25 -26.13 -0.62
C TYR A 42 -1.89 -26.03 0.07
N THR A 43 -1.60 -24.91 0.71
CA THR A 43 -0.35 -24.71 1.44
C THR A 43 -0.23 -25.66 2.64
N ILE A 44 -1.30 -25.81 3.42
CA ILE A 44 -1.37 -26.76 4.53
C ILE A 44 -1.17 -28.21 4.02
N TYR A 45 -1.83 -28.58 2.91
CA TYR A 45 -1.62 -29.89 2.29
C TYR A 45 -0.15 -30.13 1.92
N VAL A 46 0.53 -29.13 1.32
CA VAL A 46 1.96 -29.22 0.96
C VAL A 46 2.85 -29.36 2.20
N ILE A 47 2.57 -28.59 3.26
CA ILE A 47 3.32 -28.65 4.53
C ILE A 47 3.21 -30.05 5.16
N ILE A 48 2.00 -30.61 5.24
CA ILE A 48 1.76 -31.93 5.82
C ILE A 48 2.40 -33.03 4.95
N LYS A 49 2.14 -33.01 3.64
CA LYS A 49 2.64 -34.02 2.70
C LYS A 49 4.16 -34.07 2.68
N ASN A 50 4.83 -32.94 2.66
CA ASN A 50 6.28 -32.83 2.59
C ASN A 50 6.95 -32.77 3.96
N LYS A 51 6.21 -32.91 5.07
CA LYS A 51 6.69 -32.84 6.45
C LYS A 51 7.57 -31.60 6.70
N ILE A 52 7.13 -30.44 6.21
CA ILE A 52 7.88 -29.20 6.32
C ILE A 52 7.83 -28.72 7.79
N HIS A 53 8.98 -28.62 8.43
CA HIS A 53 9.10 -28.06 9.78
C HIS A 53 9.11 -26.52 9.70
N ILE A 54 7.93 -25.90 9.87
CA ILE A 54 7.76 -24.42 9.75
C ILE A 54 8.20 -23.68 11.02
N LYS A 55 8.39 -24.40 12.15
CA LYS A 55 8.73 -23.79 13.44
C LYS A 55 10.00 -22.95 13.38
N ASP A 56 11.07 -23.50 12.80
CA ASP A 56 12.35 -22.80 12.73
C ASP A 56 12.28 -21.60 11.79
N ASP A 57 11.56 -21.72 10.67
CA ASP A 57 11.34 -20.61 9.74
C ASP A 57 10.56 -19.46 10.41
N ILE A 58 9.53 -19.77 11.21
CA ILE A 58 8.78 -18.76 11.98
C ILE A 58 9.68 -18.13 13.07
N ILE A 59 10.43 -18.92 13.82
CA ILE A 59 11.33 -18.38 14.84
C ILE A 59 12.36 -17.46 14.22
N ASN A 60 12.94 -17.83 13.08
CA ASN A 60 13.91 -17.01 12.36
C ASN A 60 13.27 -15.73 11.82
N LEU A 61 12.05 -15.80 11.30
CA LEU A 61 11.28 -14.65 10.86
C LEU A 61 11.09 -13.64 12.01
N VAL A 62 10.64 -14.12 13.17
CA VAL A 62 10.45 -13.29 14.37
C VAL A 62 11.77 -12.68 14.83
N ARG A 63 12.86 -13.49 14.89
CA ARG A 63 14.20 -13.01 15.26
C ARG A 63 14.75 -11.98 14.30
N GLY A 64 14.54 -12.16 12.98
CA GLY A 64 14.98 -11.23 11.95
C GLY A 64 14.21 -9.91 11.91
N LYS A 65 12.98 -9.89 12.45
CA LYS A 65 12.09 -8.71 12.42
C LYS A 65 11.54 -8.37 13.81
N LYS A 66 12.37 -8.43 14.84
CA LYS A 66 11.97 -8.20 16.24
C LYS A 66 11.17 -6.93 16.45
N VAL A 67 11.61 -5.80 15.87
CA VAL A 67 10.93 -4.51 16.05
C VAL A 67 9.53 -4.52 15.41
N PHE A 68 9.37 -5.16 14.25
CA PHE A 68 8.05 -5.32 13.63
C PHE A 68 7.12 -6.18 14.49
N PHE A 69 7.62 -7.28 15.07
CA PHE A 69 6.80 -8.09 15.97
C PHE A 69 6.53 -7.39 17.31
N LEU A 70 7.46 -6.57 17.83
CA LEU A 70 7.19 -5.67 18.96
C LEU A 70 6.10 -4.64 18.65
N PHE A 71 6.10 -4.07 17.45
CA PHE A 71 5.01 -3.20 17.00
C PHE A 71 3.65 -3.92 17.05
N ASN A 72 3.58 -5.16 16.57
CA ASN A 72 2.33 -5.93 16.62
C ASN A 72 1.90 -6.30 18.04
N LEU A 73 2.83 -6.65 18.93
CA LEU A 73 2.54 -6.87 20.34
C LEU A 73 2.05 -5.59 21.02
N TRP A 74 2.63 -4.45 20.67
CA TRP A 74 2.18 -3.14 21.13
C TRP A 74 0.75 -2.85 20.65
N CYS A 75 0.45 -3.08 19.36
CA CYS A 75 -0.91 -2.96 18.82
C CYS A 75 -1.91 -3.80 19.61
N LEU A 76 -1.61 -5.08 19.86
CA LEU A 76 -2.46 -5.96 20.66
C LEU A 76 -2.64 -5.45 22.09
N SER A 77 -1.57 -4.96 22.72
CA SER A 77 -1.66 -4.37 24.07
C SER A 77 -2.56 -3.13 24.08
N CYS A 78 -2.42 -2.26 23.08
CA CYS A 78 -3.30 -1.10 22.92
C CYS A 78 -4.76 -1.51 22.71
N ILE A 79 -5.01 -2.55 21.91
CA ILE A 79 -6.35 -3.06 21.68
C ILE A 79 -6.98 -3.59 22.98
N LEU A 80 -6.24 -4.36 23.75
CA LEU A 80 -6.78 -5.01 24.95
C LEU A 80 -6.99 -4.07 26.13
N PHE A 81 -6.14 -3.08 26.29
CA PHE A 81 -6.09 -2.28 27.52
C PHE A 81 -6.45 -0.81 27.34
N PHE A 82 -6.38 -0.27 26.10
CA PHE A 82 -6.46 1.17 25.87
C PHE A 82 -7.48 1.58 24.79
N THR A 83 -8.16 0.62 24.14
CA THR A 83 -9.22 0.93 23.17
C THR A 83 -10.36 1.70 23.86
N TYR A 84 -10.92 2.66 23.13
CA TYR A 84 -12.10 3.42 23.57
C TYR A 84 -13.23 2.46 23.97
N PRO A 85 -13.94 2.72 25.09
CA PRO A 85 -14.87 1.77 25.67
C PRO A 85 -15.93 1.25 24.67
N GLY A 86 -16.14 -0.04 24.69
CA GLY A 86 -17.12 -0.72 23.83
C GLY A 86 -16.59 -1.19 22.45
N PHE A 87 -15.37 -0.82 22.04
CA PHE A 87 -14.83 -1.09 20.70
C PHE A 87 -13.69 -2.12 20.65
N THR A 88 -13.37 -2.78 21.74
CA THR A 88 -12.27 -3.76 21.80
C THR A 88 -12.44 -4.91 20.80
N LEU A 89 -13.67 -5.42 20.62
CA LEU A 89 -13.95 -6.52 19.71
C LEU A 89 -13.79 -6.11 18.25
N GLU A 90 -14.26 -4.92 17.90
CA GLU A 90 -14.11 -4.32 16.57
C GLU A 90 -12.62 -4.09 16.26
N ALA A 91 -11.87 -3.57 17.21
CA ALA A 91 -10.43 -3.34 17.08
C ALA A 91 -9.66 -4.67 16.88
N LEU A 92 -9.98 -5.72 17.63
CA LEU A 92 -9.43 -7.05 17.42
C LEU A 92 -9.77 -7.59 16.04
N LYS A 93 -11.02 -7.46 15.63
CA LYS A 93 -11.47 -7.92 14.30
C LYS A 93 -10.71 -7.20 13.17
N GLU A 94 -10.51 -5.89 13.28
CA GLU A 94 -9.75 -5.08 12.32
C GLU A 94 -8.29 -5.56 12.26
N PHE A 95 -7.63 -5.70 13.41
CA PHE A 95 -6.26 -6.19 13.50
C PHE A 95 -6.07 -7.57 12.85
N PHE A 96 -6.98 -8.53 13.12
CA PHE A 96 -6.89 -9.84 12.49
C PHE A 96 -7.26 -9.82 11.01
N ASN A 97 -8.11 -8.89 10.56
CA ASN A 97 -8.37 -8.68 9.14
C ASN A 97 -7.13 -8.21 8.40
N ASP A 98 -6.35 -7.30 8.98
CA ASP A 98 -5.08 -6.83 8.40
C ASP A 98 -4.05 -7.97 8.27
N TRP A 99 -4.05 -8.91 9.22
CA TRP A 99 -3.17 -10.06 9.20
C TRP A 99 -3.63 -11.22 8.31
N ARG A 100 -4.91 -11.33 8.02
CA ARG A 100 -5.51 -12.51 7.39
C ARG A 100 -4.79 -12.97 6.13
N TYR A 101 -4.62 -12.08 5.16
CA TYR A 101 -3.97 -12.41 3.89
C TYR A 101 -2.46 -12.46 4.01
N VAL A 102 -1.89 -11.66 4.88
CA VAL A 102 -0.46 -11.64 5.17
C VAL A 102 0.00 -12.99 5.73
N ILE A 103 -0.76 -13.60 6.63
CA ILE A 103 -0.49 -14.94 7.15
C ILE A 103 -0.51 -15.98 6.02
N ILE A 104 -1.52 -15.94 5.15
CA ILE A 104 -1.67 -16.89 4.04
C ILE A 104 -0.46 -16.79 3.08
N ILE A 105 -0.05 -15.58 2.73
CA ILE A 105 1.11 -15.33 1.89
C ILE A 105 2.41 -15.78 2.59
N SER A 106 2.55 -15.51 3.88
CA SER A 106 3.70 -15.95 4.68
C SER A 106 3.85 -17.46 4.67
N LEU A 107 2.78 -18.19 4.92
CA LEU A 107 2.76 -19.66 4.90
C LEU A 107 3.11 -20.20 3.52
N PHE A 108 2.56 -19.60 2.45
CA PHE A 108 2.92 -19.94 1.08
C PHE A 108 4.42 -19.77 0.84
N LEU A 109 5.00 -18.63 1.21
CA LEU A 109 6.42 -18.34 1.01
C LEU A 109 7.34 -19.31 1.76
N ILE A 110 6.96 -19.70 3.00
CA ILE A 110 7.68 -20.70 3.79
C ILE A 110 7.56 -22.08 3.14
N ALA A 111 6.35 -22.50 2.75
CA ALA A 111 6.12 -23.81 2.15
C ALA A 111 6.83 -23.98 0.79
N PHE A 112 6.98 -22.89 0.03
CA PHE A 112 7.62 -22.88 -1.28
C PHE A 112 9.02 -22.25 -1.28
N LYS A 113 9.72 -22.24 -0.14
CA LYS A 113 11.07 -21.66 -0.03
C LYS A 113 12.08 -22.25 -1.02
N ASN A 114 11.96 -23.53 -1.39
CA ASN A 114 12.81 -24.16 -2.41
C ASN A 114 12.53 -23.65 -3.84
N ASN A 115 11.42 -22.97 -4.08
CA ASN A 115 11.00 -22.40 -5.37
C ASN A 115 11.04 -20.86 -5.37
N GLU A 116 11.96 -20.28 -4.65
CA GLU A 116 12.02 -18.84 -4.38
C GLU A 116 12.09 -17.96 -5.63
N SER A 117 12.99 -18.28 -6.55
CA SER A 117 13.10 -17.51 -7.80
C SER A 117 11.76 -17.45 -8.55
N LYS A 118 10.98 -18.54 -8.48
CA LYS A 118 9.64 -18.61 -9.04
C LYS A 118 8.65 -17.77 -8.21
N SER A 119 8.72 -17.81 -6.88
CA SER A 119 7.89 -16.99 -6.00
C SER A 119 8.14 -15.49 -6.22
N ILE A 120 9.40 -15.06 -6.29
CA ILE A 120 9.79 -13.68 -6.58
C ILE A 120 9.22 -13.21 -7.92
N LYS A 121 9.39 -14.00 -8.99
CA LYS A 121 8.85 -13.68 -10.31
C LYS A 121 7.32 -13.61 -10.29
N THR A 122 6.67 -14.59 -9.67
CA THR A 122 5.21 -14.64 -9.59
C THR A 122 4.64 -13.42 -8.89
N ILE A 123 5.17 -13.06 -7.71
CA ILE A 123 4.72 -11.88 -6.96
C ILE A 123 4.99 -10.60 -7.76
N SER A 124 6.17 -10.47 -8.38
CA SER A 124 6.49 -9.30 -9.20
C SER A 124 5.50 -9.13 -10.37
N TYR A 125 5.20 -10.21 -11.07
CA TYR A 125 4.26 -10.17 -12.20
C TYR A 125 2.82 -9.98 -11.74
N ALA A 126 2.44 -10.54 -10.59
CA ALA A 126 1.13 -10.31 -10.00
C ALA A 126 0.92 -8.83 -9.67
N LEU A 127 1.91 -8.15 -9.08
CA LEU A 127 1.82 -6.72 -8.76
C LEU A 127 1.73 -5.85 -10.03
N ILE A 128 2.47 -6.20 -11.09
CA ILE A 128 2.35 -5.52 -12.40
C ILE A 128 0.96 -5.75 -13.01
N ALA A 129 0.49 -7.00 -13.01
CA ALA A 129 -0.84 -7.35 -13.54
C ALA A 129 -1.96 -6.65 -12.75
N THR A 130 -1.77 -6.48 -11.43
CA THR A 130 -2.70 -5.75 -10.58
C THR A 130 -2.78 -4.27 -10.95
N LEU A 131 -1.65 -3.63 -11.27
CA LEU A 131 -1.68 -2.26 -11.79
C LEU A 131 -2.43 -2.17 -13.13
N ALA A 132 -2.18 -3.11 -14.05
CA ALA A 132 -2.91 -3.16 -15.31
C ALA A 132 -4.42 -3.36 -15.08
N PHE A 133 -4.81 -4.26 -14.18
CA PHE A 133 -6.19 -4.45 -13.77
C PHE A 133 -6.80 -3.16 -13.20
N THR A 134 -6.08 -2.48 -12.31
CA THR A 134 -6.50 -1.22 -11.69
C THR A 134 -6.77 -0.15 -12.74
N ILE A 135 -5.94 -0.05 -13.79
CA ILE A 135 -6.08 0.98 -14.82
C ILE A 135 -7.18 0.64 -15.83
N PHE A 136 -7.29 -0.63 -16.27
CA PHE A 136 -8.17 -1.00 -17.37
C PHE A 136 -9.52 -1.54 -16.92
N ILE A 137 -9.55 -2.36 -15.89
CA ILE A 137 -10.75 -3.13 -15.52
C ILE A 137 -11.55 -2.43 -14.43
N SER A 138 -10.89 -1.90 -13.40
CA SER A 138 -11.60 -1.30 -12.30
C SER A 138 -12.45 -0.08 -12.69
N PRO A 139 -12.03 0.84 -13.60
CA PRO A 139 -12.91 1.91 -14.06
C PRO A 139 -14.19 1.39 -14.71
N VAL A 140 -14.08 0.31 -15.51
CA VAL A 140 -15.23 -0.34 -16.14
C VAL A 140 -16.17 -0.92 -15.09
N LEU A 141 -15.62 -1.66 -14.10
CA LEU A 141 -16.42 -2.23 -13.02
C LEU A 141 -17.14 -1.15 -12.19
N LYS A 142 -16.50 0.01 -11.98
CA LYS A 142 -17.12 1.14 -11.27
C LYS A 142 -18.28 1.77 -12.03
N GLN A 143 -18.22 1.83 -13.36
CA GLN A 143 -19.32 2.32 -14.17
C GLN A 143 -20.57 1.46 -14.09
N PHE A 144 -20.44 0.14 -13.88
CA PHE A 144 -21.56 -0.77 -13.70
C PHE A 144 -22.18 -0.72 -12.30
N LYS A 145 -21.46 -0.14 -11.31
CA LYS A 145 -22.02 0.08 -9.98
C LYS A 145 -22.77 1.41 -9.98
N SER A 146 -24.08 1.37 -9.77
CA SER A 146 -24.89 2.59 -9.64
C SER A 146 -24.32 3.47 -8.52
N SER A 147 -23.82 4.64 -8.85
CA SER A 147 -23.30 5.62 -7.91
C SER A 147 -23.57 7.00 -8.46
N ASP A 148 -24.12 7.89 -7.63
CA ASP A 148 -24.34 9.30 -7.96
C ASP A 148 -23.02 10.09 -8.08
N LEU A 149 -21.90 9.48 -7.66
CA LEU A 149 -20.60 10.12 -7.71
C LEU A 149 -19.96 9.99 -9.10
N PRO A 150 -19.38 11.08 -9.64
CA PRO A 150 -18.59 11.04 -10.86
C PRO A 150 -17.44 10.01 -10.79
N LEU A 151 -17.15 9.34 -11.89
CA LEU A 151 -16.16 8.26 -11.95
C LEU A 151 -14.81 8.63 -11.34
N TYR A 152 -14.29 9.84 -11.60
CA TYR A 152 -13.01 10.29 -11.07
C TYR A 152 -12.98 10.38 -9.53
N LEU A 153 -14.11 10.69 -8.89
CA LEU A 153 -14.23 10.68 -7.43
C LEU A 153 -14.30 9.27 -6.87
N GLN A 154 -15.04 8.37 -7.55
CA GLN A 154 -15.08 6.95 -7.16
C GLN A 154 -13.70 6.30 -7.25
N LEU A 155 -12.89 6.72 -8.22
CA LEU A 155 -11.54 6.23 -8.45
C LEU A 155 -10.49 6.87 -7.53
N ARG A 156 -10.75 8.04 -6.96
CA ARG A 156 -9.74 8.85 -6.27
C ARG A 156 -9.08 8.13 -5.10
N TYR A 157 -9.87 7.60 -4.18
CA TYR A 157 -9.33 7.11 -2.90
C TYR A 157 -8.59 5.77 -3.00
N GLY A 158 -9.23 4.71 -3.43
CA GLY A 158 -8.59 3.39 -3.51
C GLY A 158 -7.51 3.31 -4.60
N PHE A 159 -7.78 3.87 -5.77
CA PHE A 159 -6.91 3.73 -6.94
C PHE A 159 -5.62 4.54 -6.86
N ALA A 160 -5.65 5.74 -6.28
CA ALA A 160 -4.43 6.52 -6.11
C ALA A 160 -3.44 5.82 -5.17
N HIS A 161 -3.94 5.20 -4.10
CA HIS A 161 -3.14 4.37 -3.20
C HIS A 161 -2.45 3.22 -3.94
N TYR A 162 -3.25 2.40 -4.64
CA TYR A 162 -2.72 1.22 -5.29
C TYR A 162 -1.85 1.56 -6.50
N THR A 163 -2.18 2.63 -7.24
CA THR A 163 -1.36 3.07 -8.36
C THR A 163 0.02 3.51 -7.89
N THR A 164 0.13 4.33 -6.84
CA THR A 164 1.42 4.74 -6.29
C THR A 164 2.21 3.54 -5.76
N LEU A 165 1.57 2.64 -5.04
CA LEU A 165 2.24 1.45 -4.50
C LEU A 165 2.77 0.52 -5.60
N LEU A 166 2.02 0.34 -6.71
CA LEU A 166 2.31 -0.66 -7.75
C LEU A 166 3.13 -0.12 -8.92
N PHE A 167 3.13 1.18 -9.15
CA PHE A 167 3.86 1.83 -10.23
C PHE A 167 5.36 1.48 -10.26
N PRO A 168 6.09 1.46 -9.14
CA PRO A 168 7.52 1.15 -9.16
C PRO A 168 7.87 -0.22 -9.72
N PHE A 169 7.01 -1.23 -9.55
CA PHE A 169 7.21 -2.56 -10.12
C PHE A 169 7.14 -2.53 -11.65
N THR A 170 6.20 -1.75 -12.17
CA THR A 170 6.00 -1.61 -13.62
C THR A 170 7.13 -0.79 -14.25
N PHE A 171 7.44 0.38 -13.69
CA PHE A 171 8.45 1.26 -14.27
C PHE A 171 9.87 0.69 -14.16
N SER A 172 10.21 -0.02 -13.05
CA SER A 172 11.48 -0.74 -12.95
C SER A 172 11.59 -1.90 -13.95
N SER A 173 10.47 -2.56 -14.27
CA SER A 173 10.43 -3.64 -15.25
C SER A 173 10.84 -3.19 -16.65
N PHE A 174 10.54 -1.95 -17.03
CA PHE A 174 11.01 -1.35 -18.28
C PHE A 174 12.54 -1.42 -18.43
N PHE A 175 13.28 -1.25 -17.35
CA PHE A 175 14.75 -1.32 -17.36
C PHE A 175 15.28 -2.77 -17.29
N ILE A 176 14.54 -3.67 -16.63
CA ILE A 176 14.99 -5.04 -16.32
C ILE A 176 14.65 -6.03 -17.45
N PHE A 177 13.50 -5.90 -18.10
CA PHE A 177 13.14 -6.81 -19.18
C PHE A 177 14.08 -6.70 -20.37
N LYS A 178 14.41 -7.85 -21.00
CA LYS A 178 15.23 -7.90 -22.23
C LYS A 178 14.34 -7.81 -23.49
N ASN A 179 13.14 -8.35 -23.43
CA ASN A 179 12.21 -8.37 -24.56
C ASN A 179 11.68 -6.96 -24.86
N LYS A 180 11.83 -6.51 -26.10
CA LYS A 180 11.43 -5.16 -26.56
C LYS A 180 9.94 -4.90 -26.42
N ILE A 181 9.10 -5.91 -26.70
CA ILE A 181 7.63 -5.81 -26.63
C ILE A 181 7.22 -5.61 -25.17
N LEU A 182 7.76 -6.42 -24.25
CA LEU A 182 7.49 -6.26 -22.82
C LEU A 182 7.99 -4.91 -22.29
N LYS A 183 9.15 -4.43 -22.73
CA LYS A 183 9.62 -3.09 -22.38
C LYS A 183 8.62 -2.01 -22.82
N ALA A 184 8.19 -2.05 -24.08
CA ALA A 184 7.24 -1.09 -24.59
C ALA A 184 5.90 -1.15 -23.82
N ALA A 185 5.41 -2.34 -23.52
CA ALA A 185 4.20 -2.53 -22.73
C ALA A 185 4.33 -1.93 -21.32
N MET A 186 5.47 -2.16 -20.63
CA MET A 186 5.72 -1.59 -19.30
C MET A 186 5.85 -0.07 -19.33
N PHE A 187 6.46 0.49 -20.36
CA PHE A 187 6.56 1.92 -20.56
C PHE A 187 5.19 2.56 -20.78
N ILE A 188 4.37 1.97 -21.66
CA ILE A 188 3.00 2.44 -21.92
C ILE A 188 2.16 2.36 -20.64
N LEU A 189 2.22 1.23 -19.91
CA LEU A 189 1.49 1.07 -18.65
C LEU A 189 1.91 2.11 -17.59
N SER A 190 3.20 2.48 -17.57
CA SER A 190 3.71 3.52 -16.67
C SER A 190 3.17 4.92 -17.04
N ILE A 191 3.09 5.22 -18.34
CA ILE A 191 2.47 6.47 -18.82
C ILE A 191 0.98 6.51 -18.44
N LEU A 192 0.27 5.41 -18.68
CA LEU A 192 -1.14 5.30 -18.32
C LEU A 192 -1.39 5.45 -16.82
N ALA A 193 -0.50 4.90 -15.97
CA ALA A 193 -0.56 5.11 -14.53
C ALA A 193 -0.44 6.60 -14.15
N PHE A 194 0.47 7.33 -14.79
CA PHE A 194 0.62 8.78 -14.58
C PHE A 194 -0.63 9.55 -15.02
N CYS A 195 -1.13 9.28 -16.24
CA CYS A 195 -2.38 9.88 -16.75
C CYS A 195 -3.56 9.60 -15.82
N PHE A 196 -3.63 8.38 -15.29
CA PHE A 196 -4.69 7.94 -14.38
C PHE A 196 -4.65 8.71 -13.05
N LEU A 197 -3.47 8.92 -12.47
CA LEU A 197 -3.31 9.74 -11.27
C LEU A 197 -3.68 11.21 -11.52
N LEU A 198 -3.33 11.77 -12.66
CA LEU A 198 -3.78 13.11 -13.06
C LEU A 198 -5.31 13.18 -13.13
N TYR A 199 -5.95 12.18 -13.74
CA TYR A 199 -7.41 12.10 -13.88
C TYR A 199 -8.11 12.03 -12.51
N THR A 200 -7.58 11.25 -11.57
CA THR A 200 -8.14 11.16 -10.20
C THR A 200 -7.93 12.44 -9.38
N GLY A 201 -7.06 13.34 -9.81
CA GLY A 201 -6.74 14.59 -9.12
C GLY A 201 -6.01 14.39 -7.79
N SER A 202 -5.35 13.23 -7.59
CA SER A 202 -4.55 12.94 -6.40
C SER A 202 -3.18 13.64 -6.50
N ARG A 203 -3.04 14.80 -5.85
CA ARG A 203 -1.77 15.55 -5.83
C ARG A 203 -0.64 14.79 -5.15
N GLY A 204 -0.94 14.16 -4.02
CA GLY A 204 0.01 13.30 -3.30
C GLY A 204 0.48 12.12 -4.16
N GLY A 205 -0.46 11.49 -4.91
CA GLY A 205 -0.14 10.40 -5.82
C GLY A 205 0.77 10.83 -6.98
N VAL A 206 0.48 11.97 -7.60
CA VAL A 206 1.34 12.51 -8.67
C VAL A 206 2.74 12.83 -8.15
N LEU A 207 2.84 13.50 -6.99
CA LEU A 207 4.14 13.82 -6.37
C LEU A 207 4.93 12.54 -6.04
N SER A 208 4.27 11.55 -5.46
CA SER A 208 4.88 10.25 -5.15
C SER A 208 5.45 9.60 -6.40
N LEU A 209 4.65 9.50 -7.47
CA LEU A 209 5.06 8.87 -8.73
C LEU A 209 6.23 9.60 -9.40
N LEU A 210 6.27 10.95 -9.34
CA LEU A 210 7.41 11.72 -9.83
C LEU A 210 8.70 11.37 -9.06
N ILE A 211 8.64 11.31 -7.73
CA ILE A 211 9.79 10.95 -6.87
C ILE A 211 10.20 9.49 -7.12
N GLU A 212 9.26 8.57 -7.19
CA GLU A 212 9.50 7.16 -7.52
C GLU A 212 10.22 7.01 -8.86
N SER A 213 9.77 7.76 -9.86
CA SER A 213 10.41 7.78 -11.17
C SER A 213 11.85 8.27 -11.10
N LEU A 214 12.10 9.35 -10.39
CA LEU A 214 13.46 9.88 -10.20
C LEU A 214 14.38 8.88 -9.52
N ILE A 215 13.91 8.18 -8.48
CA ILE A 215 14.69 7.15 -7.79
C ILE A 215 14.99 5.99 -8.74
N ILE A 216 14.02 5.51 -9.53
CA ILE A 216 14.24 4.44 -10.51
C ILE A 216 15.26 4.87 -11.58
N LEU A 217 15.11 6.07 -12.13
CA LEU A 217 16.05 6.62 -13.10
C LEU A 217 17.46 6.71 -12.53
N PHE A 218 17.60 7.12 -11.27
CA PHE A 218 18.89 7.14 -10.57
C PHE A 218 19.48 5.72 -10.42
N LEU A 219 18.68 4.75 -9.95
CA LEU A 219 19.10 3.39 -9.71
C LEU A 219 19.57 2.68 -11.00
N PHE A 220 18.97 3.01 -12.15
CA PHE A 220 19.32 2.38 -13.43
C PHE A 220 20.26 3.22 -14.31
N SER A 221 20.60 4.44 -13.91
CA SER A 221 21.59 5.24 -14.61
C SER A 221 23.01 4.71 -14.37
N LYS A 222 23.80 4.57 -15.45
CA LYS A 222 25.19 4.11 -15.38
C LYS A 222 26.18 5.25 -15.09
N SER A 223 25.75 6.50 -15.25
CA SER A 223 26.58 7.70 -15.03
C SER A 223 25.71 8.90 -14.73
N ILE A 224 26.29 9.91 -14.07
CA ILE A 224 25.60 11.15 -13.77
C ILE A 224 25.10 11.87 -15.03
N LYS A 225 25.86 11.83 -16.12
CA LYS A 225 25.45 12.43 -17.41
C LYS A 225 24.18 11.77 -17.95
N ARG A 226 24.08 10.42 -17.90
CA ARG A 226 22.88 9.70 -18.33
C ARG A 226 21.71 9.95 -17.38
N PHE A 227 21.97 10.07 -16.09
CA PHE A 227 20.94 10.40 -15.12
C PHE A 227 20.32 11.77 -15.42
N VAL A 228 21.15 12.80 -15.64
CA VAL A 228 20.68 14.15 -16.01
C VAL A 228 19.88 14.10 -17.31
N LEU A 229 20.36 13.40 -18.34
CA LEU A 229 19.61 13.22 -19.58
C LEU A 229 18.23 12.60 -19.36
N TYR A 230 18.16 11.53 -18.56
CA TYR A 230 16.89 10.88 -18.23
C TYR A 230 15.94 11.81 -17.47
N ILE A 231 16.46 12.62 -16.54
CA ILE A 231 15.65 13.64 -15.85
C ILE A 231 15.08 14.65 -16.83
N VAL A 232 15.90 15.19 -17.74
CA VAL A 232 15.43 16.16 -18.73
C VAL A 232 14.31 15.58 -19.60
N ILE A 233 14.53 14.36 -20.13
CA ILE A 233 13.51 13.67 -20.94
C ILE A 233 12.23 13.44 -20.12
N PHE A 234 12.38 13.00 -18.87
CA PHE A 234 11.26 12.74 -17.97
C PHE A 234 10.47 14.00 -17.64
N ILE A 235 11.15 15.13 -17.38
CA ILE A 235 10.50 16.42 -17.11
C ILE A 235 9.72 16.87 -18.36
N ILE A 236 10.33 16.84 -19.53
CA ILE A 236 9.68 17.23 -20.79
C ILE A 236 8.45 16.35 -21.03
N ALA A 237 8.57 15.03 -20.90
CA ALA A 237 7.46 14.09 -21.08
C ALA A 237 6.33 14.36 -20.07
N SER A 238 6.65 14.53 -18.79
CA SER A 238 5.67 14.79 -17.73
C SER A 238 4.94 16.12 -17.94
N LEU A 239 5.65 17.18 -18.33
CA LEU A 239 5.06 18.48 -18.65
C LEU A 239 4.16 18.37 -19.89
N SER A 240 4.60 17.69 -20.95
CA SER A 240 3.80 17.49 -22.16
C SER A 240 2.50 16.74 -21.87
N ILE A 241 2.57 15.63 -21.11
CA ILE A 241 1.40 14.86 -20.71
C ILE A 241 0.45 15.71 -19.85
N THR A 242 1.00 16.47 -18.89
CA THR A 242 0.20 17.33 -18.01
C THR A 242 -0.48 18.44 -18.80
N THR A 243 0.21 19.04 -19.77
CA THR A 243 -0.36 20.08 -20.65
C THR A 243 -1.48 19.52 -21.52
N ILE A 244 -1.28 18.36 -22.12
CA ILE A 244 -2.33 17.67 -22.90
C ILE A 244 -3.53 17.36 -21.99
N ALA A 245 -3.31 16.79 -20.81
CA ALA A 245 -4.38 16.48 -19.87
C ALA A 245 -5.12 17.75 -19.39
N TYR A 246 -4.40 18.85 -19.16
CA TYR A 246 -4.98 20.16 -18.80
C TYR A 246 -5.89 20.72 -19.90
N THR A 247 -5.51 20.57 -21.16
CA THR A 247 -6.29 21.10 -22.28
C THR A 247 -7.46 20.22 -22.67
N THR A 248 -7.34 18.89 -22.48
CA THR A 248 -8.34 17.92 -22.96
C THR A 248 -9.30 17.40 -21.86
N ILE A 249 -8.88 17.42 -20.58
CA ILE A 249 -9.64 16.81 -19.48
C ILE A 249 -10.10 17.92 -18.52
N PRO A 250 -11.41 18.30 -18.53
CA PRO A 250 -11.93 19.39 -17.67
C PRO A 250 -11.64 19.19 -16.18
N GLN A 251 -11.67 17.94 -15.68
CA GLN A 251 -11.39 17.61 -14.27
C GLN A 251 -9.94 17.95 -13.89
N VAL A 252 -8.98 17.64 -14.77
CA VAL A 252 -7.55 17.97 -14.55
C VAL A 252 -7.37 19.49 -14.55
N LYS A 253 -7.97 20.19 -15.53
CA LYS A 253 -7.94 21.66 -15.62
C LYS A 253 -8.48 22.30 -14.34
N ASN A 254 -9.67 21.88 -13.90
CA ASN A 254 -10.30 22.41 -12.68
C ASN A 254 -9.42 22.13 -11.45
N LYS A 255 -8.81 20.95 -11.34
CA LYS A 255 -7.97 20.60 -10.19
C LYS A 255 -6.66 21.39 -10.16
N ILE A 256 -6.02 21.60 -11.30
CA ILE A 256 -4.81 22.43 -11.42
C ILE A 256 -5.15 23.88 -11.06
N ASN A 257 -6.22 24.44 -11.63
CA ASN A 257 -6.66 25.80 -11.34
C ASN A 257 -7.00 25.99 -9.84
N GLN A 258 -7.72 25.04 -9.25
CA GLN A 258 -7.97 25.01 -7.79
C GLN A 258 -6.66 25.00 -6.98
N THR A 259 -5.66 24.29 -7.45
CA THR A 259 -4.36 24.19 -6.75
C THR A 259 -3.57 25.50 -6.87
N LEU A 260 -3.58 26.12 -8.04
CA LEU A 260 -2.90 27.40 -8.29
C LEU A 260 -3.58 28.59 -7.60
N SER A 261 -4.91 28.58 -7.55
CA SER A 261 -5.72 29.64 -6.90
C SER A 261 -5.89 29.42 -5.39
N ALA A 262 -5.57 28.23 -4.88
CA ALA A 262 -5.78 27.91 -3.49
C ALA A 262 -4.78 28.66 -2.61
N LYS A 263 -5.29 29.48 -1.69
CA LYS A 263 -4.51 30.06 -0.58
C LYS A 263 -3.94 28.97 0.35
N ASN A 264 -4.40 27.74 0.20
CA ASN A 264 -4.03 26.60 1.04
C ASN A 264 -3.58 25.39 0.19
N ILE A 265 -2.26 25.20 0.10
CA ILE A 265 -1.61 24.11 -0.66
C ILE A 265 -1.85 22.75 -0.01
N THR A 266 -2.10 22.70 1.31
CA THR A 266 -2.18 21.49 2.13
C THR A 266 -3.48 20.72 1.97
N SER A 267 -4.44 21.20 1.17
CA SER A 267 -5.78 20.58 1.02
C SER A 267 -6.53 20.43 2.35
N SER A 268 -6.33 21.36 3.28
CA SER A 268 -6.90 21.35 4.63
C SER A 268 -6.33 20.27 5.58
N ARG A 269 -5.22 19.59 5.22
CA ARG A 269 -4.55 18.65 6.15
C ARG A 269 -4.02 19.35 7.39
N ASP A 270 -3.49 20.55 7.22
CA ASP A 270 -3.14 21.45 8.33
C ASP A 270 -4.31 21.69 9.28
N LYS A 271 -5.51 21.93 8.75
CA LYS A 271 -6.73 22.08 9.57
C LYS A 271 -7.07 20.79 10.31
N ILE A 272 -7.00 19.63 9.63
CA ILE A 272 -7.23 18.35 10.26
C ILE A 272 -6.28 18.13 11.43
N ILE A 273 -4.98 18.38 11.23
CA ILE A 273 -3.99 18.22 12.29
C ILE A 273 -4.27 19.18 13.44
N LEU A 274 -4.45 20.47 13.15
CA LEU A 274 -4.65 21.51 14.17
C LEU A 274 -5.94 21.32 14.98
N THR A 275 -6.98 20.73 14.39
CA THR A 275 -8.25 20.51 15.08
C THR A 275 -8.33 19.17 15.81
N ARG A 276 -7.80 18.09 15.23
CA ARG A 276 -7.90 16.74 15.79
C ARG A 276 -6.79 16.44 16.82
N LEU A 277 -5.58 16.96 16.60
CA LEU A 277 -4.46 16.71 17.49
C LEU A 277 -4.71 17.18 18.93
N PRO A 278 -5.24 18.39 19.21
CA PRO A 278 -5.57 18.83 20.56
C PRO A 278 -6.60 17.93 21.25
N ILE A 279 -7.63 17.48 20.53
CA ILE A 279 -8.65 16.57 21.06
C ILE A 279 -8.00 15.25 21.47
N PHE A 280 -7.18 14.70 20.59
CA PHE A 280 -6.46 13.44 20.82
C PHE A 280 -5.47 13.55 21.99
N THR A 281 -4.77 14.66 22.13
CA THR A 281 -3.75 14.89 23.16
C THR A 281 -4.30 15.39 24.50
N HIS A 282 -5.61 15.56 24.61
CA HIS A 282 -6.24 16.00 25.86
C HIS A 282 -5.97 15.03 27.03
N GLU A 283 -5.92 13.73 26.75
CA GLU A 283 -5.59 12.71 27.74
C GLU A 283 -4.19 12.13 27.46
N ASN A 284 -3.28 12.21 28.45
CA ASN A 284 -1.91 11.69 28.31
C ASN A 284 -1.84 10.22 27.90
N LYS A 285 -2.82 9.38 28.34
CA LYS A 285 -2.88 7.98 27.95
C LYS A 285 -3.03 7.81 26.43
N ASN A 286 -3.81 8.67 25.77
CA ASN A 286 -4.05 8.62 24.33
C ASN A 286 -2.78 8.96 23.55
N ILE A 287 -1.95 9.86 24.07
CA ILE A 287 -0.65 10.19 23.43
C ILE A 287 0.22 8.94 23.35
N VAL A 288 0.27 8.14 24.41
CA VAL A 288 1.17 6.98 24.49
C VAL A 288 0.58 5.75 23.79
N PHE A 289 -0.71 5.46 24.00
CA PHE A 289 -1.35 4.20 23.64
C PHE A 289 -2.41 4.30 22.54
N GLY A 290 -2.85 5.50 22.18
CA GLY A 290 -3.94 5.71 21.23
C GLY A 290 -5.33 5.53 21.85
N VAL A 291 -6.35 5.55 21.00
CA VAL A 291 -7.77 5.38 21.37
C VAL A 291 -8.42 4.13 20.81
N GLY A 292 -7.67 3.32 20.07
CA GLY A 292 -8.12 2.04 19.52
C GLY A 292 -7.67 1.81 18.09
N TYR A 293 -7.49 0.54 17.74
CA TYR A 293 -6.96 0.07 16.44
C TYR A 293 -8.03 0.03 15.34
N CYS A 294 -9.06 0.86 15.38
CA CYS A 294 -10.05 0.89 14.31
C CYS A 294 -10.63 2.29 14.09
N SER A 295 -11.04 2.54 12.85
CA SER A 295 -11.67 3.81 12.47
C SER A 295 -12.96 4.09 13.24
N VAL A 296 -13.71 3.06 13.64
CA VAL A 296 -14.97 3.18 14.37
C VAL A 296 -14.73 3.72 15.78
N SER A 297 -13.74 3.16 16.49
CA SER A 297 -13.33 3.64 17.81
C SER A 297 -12.91 5.11 17.78
N TYR A 298 -12.09 5.48 16.79
CA TYR A 298 -11.63 6.85 16.62
C TYR A 298 -12.76 7.81 16.25
N ASN A 299 -13.66 7.42 15.35
CA ASN A 299 -14.84 8.23 15.00
C ASN A 299 -15.71 8.49 16.21
N GLN A 300 -15.96 7.48 17.03
CA GLN A 300 -16.77 7.65 18.24
C GLN A 300 -16.07 8.58 19.24
N TYR A 301 -14.76 8.37 19.45
CA TYR A 301 -13.96 9.23 20.32
C TYR A 301 -14.02 10.71 19.88
N LEU A 302 -13.91 10.99 18.58
CA LEU A 302 -14.02 12.34 18.05
C LEU A 302 -15.44 12.92 18.24
N ASN A 303 -16.50 12.13 18.02
CA ASN A 303 -17.89 12.59 18.22
C ASN A 303 -18.16 12.92 19.69
N ASP A 304 -17.74 12.07 20.62
CA ASP A 304 -17.93 12.27 22.05
C ASP A 304 -17.15 13.49 22.58
N ASN A 305 -16.04 13.84 21.91
CA ASN A 305 -15.26 15.04 22.21
C ASN A 305 -15.61 16.24 21.32
N HIS A 306 -16.79 16.24 20.71
CA HIS A 306 -17.34 17.36 19.93
C HIS A 306 -16.44 17.84 18.79
N ALA A 307 -15.78 16.91 18.12
CA ALA A 307 -14.86 17.21 17.03
C ALA A 307 -15.54 17.63 15.71
N GLU A 308 -16.84 17.46 15.60
CA GLU A 308 -17.63 17.71 14.39
C GLU A 308 -17.52 19.15 13.88
N ARG A 309 -17.37 20.11 14.79
CA ARG A 309 -17.20 21.55 14.44
C ARG A 309 -15.83 21.89 13.87
N PHE A 310 -14.86 21.03 14.11
CA PHE A 310 -13.45 21.32 13.86
C PHE A 310 -12.82 20.39 12.82
N SER A 311 -13.46 19.27 12.55
CA SER A 311 -12.89 18.27 11.68
C SER A 311 -13.10 18.58 10.21
N GLY A 312 -12.43 19.49 9.62
CA GLY A 312 -12.57 19.90 8.20
C GLY A 312 -12.79 18.81 7.14
N GLY A 313 -12.99 17.54 7.52
CA GLY A 313 -13.24 16.38 6.69
C GLY A 313 -14.42 15.50 7.17
N GLY A 314 -15.07 15.83 8.28
CA GLY A 314 -16.24 15.06 8.75
C GLY A 314 -17.46 15.32 7.86
N VAL A 315 -18.11 14.25 7.42
CA VAL A 315 -19.36 14.29 6.68
C VAL A 315 -20.49 13.82 7.59
N TYR A 316 -21.52 14.64 7.76
CA TYR A 316 -22.70 14.23 8.52
C TYR A 316 -23.41 13.09 7.79
N SER A 317 -23.61 11.97 8.49
CA SER A 317 -24.35 10.82 7.98
C SER A 317 -25.79 10.87 8.46
N GLU A 318 -26.73 11.19 7.58
CA GLU A 318 -28.17 11.16 7.88
C GLU A 318 -28.63 9.80 8.41
N ARG A 319 -28.04 8.71 7.91
CA ARG A 319 -28.36 7.34 8.33
C ARG A 319 -27.97 7.06 9.78
N LYS A 320 -26.81 7.58 10.22
CA LYS A 320 -26.27 7.34 11.56
C LYS A 320 -26.58 8.47 12.53
N LYS A 321 -27.06 9.61 12.02
CA LYS A 321 -27.27 10.87 12.77
C LYS A 321 -26.02 11.34 13.51
N GLU A 322 -24.86 11.10 12.92
CA GLU A 322 -23.56 11.46 13.48
C GLU A 322 -22.58 11.91 12.39
N TYR A 323 -21.53 12.61 12.78
CA TYR A 323 -20.43 12.90 11.86
C TYR A 323 -19.56 11.65 11.68
N VAL A 324 -19.28 11.31 10.41
CA VAL A 324 -18.33 10.28 10.03
C VAL A 324 -17.07 10.99 9.56
N HIS A 325 -15.98 10.80 10.29
CA HIS A 325 -14.68 11.32 9.93
C HIS A 325 -14.06 10.42 8.88
N ASN A 326 -13.64 11.01 7.75
CA ASN A 326 -12.97 10.26 6.69
C ASN A 326 -11.56 9.88 7.13
N ASN A 327 -11.07 8.75 6.62
CA ASN A 327 -9.69 8.32 6.81
C ASN A 327 -8.74 9.13 5.89
N ASP A 328 -8.73 10.45 6.05
CA ASP A 328 -7.90 11.39 5.31
C ASP A 328 -6.75 11.95 6.15
N ASP A 329 -6.53 11.37 7.32
CA ASP A 329 -5.45 11.74 8.22
C ASP A 329 -4.09 11.29 7.66
N PRO A 330 -3.04 12.11 7.77
CA PRO A 330 -1.67 11.69 7.48
C PRO A 330 -1.29 10.44 8.29
N PHE A 331 -0.38 9.61 7.74
CA PHE A 331 -0.05 8.31 8.34
C PHE A 331 0.39 8.40 9.82
N PHE A 332 1.14 9.44 10.18
CA PHE A 332 1.61 9.61 11.56
C PHE A 332 0.46 9.86 12.54
N LEU A 333 -0.53 10.67 12.15
CA LEU A 333 -1.73 10.91 12.95
C LEU A 333 -2.60 9.64 13.00
N ASN A 334 -2.75 8.96 11.85
CA ASN A 334 -3.48 7.69 11.76
C ASN A 334 -2.89 6.63 12.70
N ILE A 335 -1.57 6.44 12.73
CA ILE A 335 -0.91 5.51 13.63
C ILE A 335 -1.02 5.98 15.09
N MET A 336 -0.85 7.29 15.35
CA MET A 336 -0.94 7.82 16.70
C MET A 336 -2.32 7.61 17.33
N TYR A 337 -3.41 7.86 16.64
CA TYR A 337 -4.72 7.63 17.24
C TYR A 337 -5.06 6.13 17.37
N ASN A 338 -4.52 5.28 16.51
CA ASN A 338 -4.71 3.83 16.63
C ASN A 338 -3.93 3.24 17.83
N VAL A 339 -2.63 3.55 17.91
CA VAL A 339 -1.71 2.84 18.83
C VAL A 339 -0.73 3.78 19.54
N GLY A 340 -0.98 5.08 19.53
CA GLY A 340 -0.20 6.10 20.23
C GLY A 340 1.21 6.34 19.69
N LEU A 341 1.95 7.19 20.38
CA LEU A 341 3.33 7.55 20.05
C LEU A 341 4.27 6.33 20.16
N GLY A 342 4.01 5.43 21.13
CA GLY A 342 4.77 4.19 21.26
C GLY A 342 4.70 3.32 20.00
N GLY A 343 3.50 3.18 19.45
CA GLY A 343 3.29 2.48 18.18
C GLY A 343 3.93 3.19 17.00
N LEU A 344 3.83 4.53 16.93
CA LEU A 344 4.47 5.30 15.86
C LEU A 344 5.99 5.15 15.86
N ILE A 345 6.62 5.18 17.03
CA ILE A 345 8.07 4.97 17.16
C ILE A 345 8.47 3.57 16.67
N LEU A 346 7.75 2.53 17.11
CA LEU A 346 8.02 1.16 16.68
C LEU A 346 7.79 0.96 15.18
N PHE A 347 6.75 1.59 14.61
CA PHE A 347 6.51 1.62 13.18
C PHE A 347 7.68 2.24 12.42
N CYS A 348 8.13 3.43 12.82
CA CYS A 348 9.25 4.12 12.18
C CYS A 348 10.55 3.31 12.27
N LEU A 349 10.83 2.69 13.41
CA LEU A 349 12.01 1.84 13.59
C LEU A 349 11.96 0.61 12.69
N ALA A 350 10.81 -0.09 12.62
CA ALA A 350 10.62 -1.24 11.73
C ALA A 350 10.80 -0.83 10.26
N TYR A 351 10.25 0.32 9.87
CA TYR A 351 10.38 0.87 8.54
C TYR A 351 11.86 1.17 8.19
N ILE A 352 12.60 1.85 9.06
CA ILE A 352 14.02 2.22 8.85
C ILE A 352 14.88 0.97 8.71
N ILE A 353 14.66 -0.06 9.54
CA ILE A 353 15.37 -1.33 9.45
C ILE A 353 15.13 -1.99 8.09
N ASN A 354 13.86 -2.06 7.64
CA ASN A 354 13.54 -2.63 6.34
C ASN A 354 14.14 -1.84 5.18
N LEU A 355 14.15 -0.51 5.26
CA LEU A 355 14.76 0.34 4.24
C LEU A 355 16.28 0.05 4.12
N LYS A 356 16.97 -0.11 5.24
CA LYS A 356 18.39 -0.50 5.28
C LYS A 356 18.62 -1.86 4.62
N ASP A 357 17.77 -2.85 4.94
CA ASP A 357 17.85 -4.20 4.36
C ASP A 357 17.65 -4.16 2.85
N LEU A 358 16.67 -3.42 2.36
CA LEU A 358 16.39 -3.24 0.94
C LEU A 358 17.54 -2.55 0.19
N LEU A 359 18.09 -1.48 0.76
CA LEU A 359 19.26 -0.78 0.18
C LEU A 359 20.46 -1.72 0.06
N SER A 360 20.67 -2.59 1.03
CA SER A 360 21.72 -3.60 1.00
C SER A 360 21.49 -4.66 -0.07
N SER A 361 20.23 -5.14 -0.19
CA SER A 361 19.85 -6.15 -1.18
C SER A 361 19.99 -5.65 -2.63
N ILE A 362 19.62 -4.40 -2.91
CA ILE A 362 19.73 -3.82 -4.26
C ILE A 362 21.19 -3.69 -4.72
N LYS A 363 22.13 -3.50 -3.80
CA LYS A 363 23.58 -3.52 -4.13
C LYS A 363 24.03 -4.89 -4.63
N ILE A 364 23.42 -5.96 -4.13
CA ILE A 364 23.74 -7.35 -4.52
C ILE A 364 22.98 -7.70 -5.81
N GLN A 365 21.69 -7.48 -5.85
CA GLN A 365 20.85 -7.87 -6.98
C GLN A 365 19.71 -6.87 -7.23
N LYS A 366 19.69 -6.28 -8.42
CA LYS A 366 18.58 -5.44 -8.89
C LYS A 366 17.56 -6.31 -9.63
N ASN A 367 16.53 -6.78 -8.95
CA ASN A 367 15.37 -7.42 -9.57
C ASN A 367 14.12 -6.55 -9.39
N ILE A 368 13.03 -6.92 -10.09
CA ILE A 368 11.77 -6.15 -10.09
C ILE A 368 11.21 -6.02 -8.67
N LEU A 369 11.27 -7.09 -7.87
CA LEU A 369 10.72 -7.10 -6.52
C LEU A 369 11.52 -6.18 -5.60
N ASN A 370 12.85 -6.31 -5.55
CA ASN A 370 13.70 -5.53 -4.66
C ASN A 370 13.63 -4.03 -4.97
N VAL A 371 13.73 -3.68 -6.26
CA VAL A 371 13.63 -2.27 -6.69
C VAL A 371 12.21 -1.76 -6.46
N GLY A 372 11.20 -2.52 -6.86
CA GLY A 372 9.80 -2.16 -6.68
C GLY A 372 9.46 -1.89 -5.21
N ILE A 373 9.79 -2.81 -4.29
CA ILE A 373 9.52 -2.66 -2.86
C ILE A 373 10.31 -1.47 -2.27
N LEU A 374 11.59 -1.28 -2.62
CA LEU A 374 12.35 -0.13 -2.13
C LEU A 374 11.70 1.18 -2.56
N VAL A 375 11.39 1.32 -3.84
CA VAL A 375 10.88 2.58 -4.38
C VAL A 375 9.46 2.83 -3.90
N SER A 376 8.59 1.80 -3.88
CA SER A 376 7.25 1.90 -3.28
C SER A 376 7.32 2.28 -1.81
N SER A 377 8.30 1.75 -1.06
CA SER A 377 8.42 2.09 0.36
C SER A 377 8.71 3.58 0.58
N ILE A 378 9.50 4.18 -0.29
CA ILE A 378 9.78 5.62 -0.23
C ILE A 378 8.59 6.43 -0.76
N GLY A 379 8.12 6.11 -1.97
CA GLY A 379 7.03 6.85 -2.61
C GLY A 379 5.71 6.75 -1.86
N TYR A 380 5.30 5.54 -1.51
CA TYR A 380 4.04 5.32 -0.82
C TYR A 380 4.11 5.72 0.67
N PHE A 381 5.00 5.13 1.47
CA PHE A 381 5.00 5.37 2.91
C PHE A 381 5.51 6.76 3.30
N LEU A 382 6.59 7.26 2.67
CA LEU A 382 7.17 8.56 3.06
C LEU A 382 6.56 9.75 2.32
N ILE A 383 6.01 9.58 1.11
CA ILE A 383 5.50 10.72 0.35
C ILE A 383 3.98 10.71 0.29
N TYR A 384 3.38 9.65 -0.24
CA TYR A 384 1.93 9.59 -0.41
C TYR A 384 1.19 9.61 0.93
N CYS A 385 1.61 8.78 1.88
CA CYS A 385 0.98 8.68 3.19
C CYS A 385 1.23 9.89 4.12
N LEU A 386 2.13 10.82 3.77
CA LEU A 386 2.17 12.13 4.44
C LEU A 386 0.89 12.96 4.21
N PHE A 387 0.18 12.67 3.12
CA PHE A 387 -1.04 13.38 2.75
C PHE A 387 -2.30 12.54 2.88
N GLU A 388 -2.16 11.24 2.98
CA GLU A 388 -3.25 10.27 3.03
C GLU A 388 -3.00 9.22 4.12
N PHE A 389 -4.06 8.52 4.53
CA PHE A 389 -3.93 7.46 5.53
C PHE A 389 -3.13 6.25 5.01
N ILE A 390 -2.64 5.44 5.93
CA ILE A 390 -1.90 4.22 5.63
C ILE A 390 -2.79 2.99 5.82
N PHE A 391 -2.63 2.01 4.92
CA PHE A 391 -3.17 0.67 5.11
C PHE A 391 -2.15 -0.19 5.88
N LEU A 392 -2.49 -0.64 7.08
CA LEU A 392 -1.57 -1.41 7.92
C LEU A 392 -1.32 -2.83 7.40
N ASP A 393 -2.28 -3.45 6.74
CA ASP A 393 -2.10 -4.73 6.03
C ASP A 393 -0.99 -4.65 4.96
N ILE A 394 -0.89 -3.53 4.24
CA ILE A 394 0.20 -3.28 3.28
C ILE A 394 1.55 -3.18 4.03
N PHE A 395 1.59 -2.50 5.17
CA PHE A 395 2.80 -2.42 5.98
C PHE A 395 3.21 -3.78 6.54
N PHE A 396 2.26 -4.60 6.96
CA PHE A 396 2.52 -5.96 7.42
C PHE A 396 3.08 -6.83 6.29
N LEU A 397 2.42 -6.80 5.13
CA LEU A 397 2.91 -7.51 3.94
C LEU A 397 4.31 -7.06 3.51
N TYR A 398 4.57 -5.75 3.53
CA TYR A 398 5.89 -5.18 3.24
C TYR A 398 6.97 -5.78 4.16
N ASN A 399 6.74 -5.81 5.47
CA ASN A 399 7.69 -6.40 6.44
C ASN A 399 7.96 -7.88 6.15
N ILE A 400 6.92 -8.65 5.84
CA ILE A 400 7.03 -10.09 5.54
C ILE A 400 7.77 -10.33 4.22
N LEU A 401 7.46 -9.58 3.16
CA LEU A 401 8.17 -9.72 1.88
C LEU A 401 9.66 -9.39 2.03
N VAL A 402 9.99 -8.33 2.78
CA VAL A 402 11.40 -7.98 3.06
C VAL A 402 12.08 -9.08 3.86
N ALA A 403 11.40 -9.65 4.86
CA ALA A 403 11.96 -10.70 5.69
C ALA A 403 12.26 -11.99 4.92
N ILE A 404 11.29 -12.47 4.14
CA ILE A 404 11.36 -13.82 3.54
C ILE A 404 12.04 -13.80 2.16
N LEU A 405 11.83 -12.76 1.34
CA LEU A 405 12.32 -12.75 -0.04
C LEU A 405 13.57 -11.90 -0.27
N ILE A 406 13.84 -10.96 0.60
CA ILE A 406 14.93 -9.99 0.38
C ILE A 406 16.07 -10.20 1.35
N ASN A 407 15.80 -10.50 2.61
CA ASN A 407 16.78 -10.58 3.68
C ASN A 407 17.17 -12.02 4.00
N ARG A 408 17.65 -12.75 3.03
CA ARG A 408 17.96 -14.18 3.11
C ARG A 408 19.22 -14.53 3.88
N LYS A 409 19.29 -14.16 5.10
CA LYS A 409 20.11 -14.79 6.14
C LYS A 409 19.21 -15.62 7.10
N LEU A 410 18.09 -16.11 6.57
CA LEU A 410 17.23 -17.06 7.28
C LEU A 410 17.65 -18.49 6.99
#